data_9821636f0cc4d1dc9665ebfc0119decc
#
_entry.id   9821636f0cc4d1dc9665ebfc0119decc
#
_cell.length_a   1.000
_cell.length_b   1.000
_cell.length_c   1.000
_cell.angle_alpha   90.00
_cell.angle_beta   90.00
_cell.angle_gamma   90.00
#
_symmetry.space_group_name_H-M   'P 1'
#
loop_
_entity.id
_entity.type
_entity.pdbx_description
1 polymer ?
#
loop_
_entity_poly.entity_id
_entity_poly.type
_entity_poly.pdbx_seq_one_letter_code
_entity_poly.pdbx_strand_id
1 'polypeptide(L)'
;MRSLRGGADDDSVLVLRHDSGTTSYLSASAVVGAPGPRIRILGTKGALVINELDPQEALLRAGKFPEGGTWTVPTTSKAFIHRGDQVEEIEAVPGNYAHFYKAVESAITTGTPWPVPNHDALMVARIIDQAREVGTRG
;
A
#
# COMPACT_ATOMS: atom_id res chain seq x y z
N MET A 1 -12.80 -13.52 -0.86
CA MET A 1 -13.25 -12.32 -1.61
C MET A 1 -14.75 -12.46 -1.81
N ARG A 2 -15.50 -11.39 -1.72
CA ARG A 2 -16.95 -11.41 -1.87
C ARG A 2 -17.46 -10.11 -2.47
N SER A 3 -18.62 -10.15 -3.11
CA SER A 3 -19.32 -8.99 -3.63
C SER A 3 -20.59 -8.79 -2.80
N LEU A 4 -20.65 -7.75 -1.99
CA LEU A 4 -21.80 -7.42 -1.15
C LEU A 4 -22.81 -6.54 -1.89
N ARG A 5 -22.37 -5.82 -2.93
CA ARG A 5 -23.23 -4.93 -3.75
C ARG A 5 -23.58 -5.54 -5.11
N GLY A 6 -23.09 -6.73 -5.41
CA GLY A 6 -23.19 -7.36 -6.72
C GLY A 6 -22.14 -6.83 -7.72
N GLY A 7 -21.70 -7.65 -8.65
CA GLY A 7 -20.65 -7.33 -9.61
C GLY A 7 -19.25 -7.71 -9.15
N ALA A 8 -18.29 -6.79 -9.18
CA ALA A 8 -16.92 -7.04 -8.76
C ALA A 8 -16.80 -7.24 -7.25
N ASP A 9 -15.71 -7.89 -6.81
CA ASP A 9 -15.39 -8.02 -5.38
C ASP A 9 -15.22 -6.66 -4.73
N ASP A 10 -15.98 -6.39 -3.67
CA ASP A 10 -15.99 -5.14 -2.93
C ASP A 10 -15.59 -5.30 -1.45
N ASP A 11 -15.33 -6.55 -1.03
CA ASP A 11 -14.84 -6.87 0.32
C ASP A 11 -13.95 -8.13 0.27
N SER A 12 -12.73 -8.01 0.77
CA SER A 12 -11.76 -9.12 0.76
C SER A 12 -10.80 -9.06 1.94
N VAL A 13 -10.47 -10.24 2.45
CA VAL A 13 -9.40 -10.45 3.43
C VAL A 13 -8.52 -11.59 2.94
N LEU A 14 -7.21 -11.36 2.93
CA LEU A 14 -6.22 -12.38 2.62
C LEU A 14 -5.24 -12.52 3.79
N VAL A 15 -4.83 -13.75 4.03
CA VAL A 15 -3.75 -14.06 4.96
C VAL A 15 -2.64 -14.75 4.17
N LEU A 16 -1.47 -14.11 4.12
CA LEU A 16 -0.29 -14.63 3.44
C LEU A 16 0.74 -15.07 4.48
N ARG A 17 1.23 -16.28 4.36
CA ARG A 17 2.37 -16.79 5.13
C ARG A 17 3.61 -16.76 4.24
N HIS A 18 4.64 -16.09 4.70
CA HIS A 18 5.91 -15.95 3.98
C HIS A 18 6.91 -17.00 4.47
N ASP A 19 7.82 -17.43 3.60
CA ASP A 19 8.87 -18.39 3.93
C ASP A 19 9.80 -17.91 5.05
N SER A 20 9.88 -16.58 5.23
CA SER A 20 10.58 -15.94 6.36
C SER A 20 9.92 -16.16 7.74
N GLY A 21 8.72 -16.79 7.79
CA GLY A 21 7.91 -16.94 8.98
C GLY A 21 7.00 -15.73 9.28
N THR A 22 7.09 -14.65 8.50
CA THR A 22 6.19 -13.50 8.62
C THR A 22 4.79 -13.86 8.13
N THR A 23 3.77 -13.28 8.74
CA THR A 23 2.38 -13.38 8.28
C THR A 23 1.85 -11.99 7.94
N SER A 24 1.28 -11.84 6.75
CA SER A 24 0.60 -10.62 6.32
C SER A 24 -0.91 -10.81 6.34
N TYR A 25 -1.61 -9.85 6.91
CA TYR A 25 -3.06 -9.74 6.88
C TYR A 25 -3.42 -8.56 5.99
N LEU A 26 -4.06 -8.83 4.87
CA LEU A 26 -4.44 -7.83 3.88
C LEU A 26 -5.96 -7.72 3.86
N SER A 27 -6.50 -6.53 4.01
CA SER A 27 -7.93 -6.28 3.86
C SER A 27 -8.16 -5.14 2.88
N ALA A 28 -9.14 -5.32 2.00
CA ALA A 28 -9.61 -4.29 1.09
C ALA A 28 -11.13 -4.34 1.08
N SER A 29 -11.78 -3.23 1.40
CA SER A 29 -13.22 -3.15 1.46
C SER A 29 -13.71 -1.78 1.02
N ALA A 30 -14.63 -1.78 0.05
CA ALA A 30 -15.34 -0.57 -0.39
C ALA A 30 -16.62 -0.31 0.41
N VAL A 31 -16.94 -1.17 1.39
CA VAL A 31 -18.18 -1.13 2.17
C VAL A 31 -17.95 -0.94 3.67
N VAL A 32 -16.68 -0.88 4.11
CA VAL A 32 -16.35 -0.69 5.53
C VAL A 32 -16.68 0.74 5.97
N GLY A 33 -17.43 0.85 7.06
CA GLY A 33 -17.81 2.16 7.62
C GLY A 33 -16.74 2.80 8.51
N ALA A 34 -15.80 1.99 9.02
CA ALA A 34 -14.70 2.45 9.87
C ALA A 34 -13.41 1.70 9.46
N PRO A 35 -12.57 2.28 8.58
CA PRO A 35 -11.34 1.65 8.19
C PRO A 35 -10.35 1.56 9.37
N GLY A 36 -9.62 0.45 9.44
CA GLY A 36 -8.48 0.30 10.33
C GLY A 36 -7.25 1.09 9.86
N PRO A 37 -6.13 0.98 10.58
CA PRO A 37 -4.88 1.61 10.16
C PRO A 37 -4.47 1.14 8.76
N ARG A 38 -3.89 2.05 7.98
CA ARG A 38 -3.42 1.76 6.63
C ARG A 38 -2.32 0.69 6.62
N ILE A 39 -1.39 0.82 7.56
CA ILE A 39 -0.29 -0.13 7.76
C ILE A 39 -0.13 -0.38 9.25
N ARG A 40 0.01 -1.64 9.61
CA ARG A 40 0.36 -2.08 10.96
C ARG A 40 1.39 -3.18 10.89
N ILE A 41 2.59 -2.93 11.41
CA ILE A 41 3.68 -3.91 11.48
C ILE A 41 3.91 -4.26 12.93
N LEU A 42 3.79 -5.55 13.26
CA LEU A 42 4.02 -6.08 14.61
C LEU A 42 5.35 -6.82 14.62
N GLY A 43 6.26 -6.37 15.47
CA GLY A 43 7.55 -7.01 15.73
C GLY A 43 7.72 -7.39 17.18
N THR A 44 8.77 -8.14 17.49
CA THR A 44 9.08 -8.59 18.86
C THR A 44 9.50 -7.46 19.80
N LYS A 45 9.89 -6.30 19.25
CA LYS A 45 10.38 -5.15 20.02
C LYS A 45 9.42 -3.95 20.01
N GLY A 46 8.28 -4.07 19.35
CA GLY A 46 7.30 -2.99 19.24
C GLY A 46 6.44 -3.12 17.99
N ALA A 47 5.63 -2.10 17.76
CA ALA A 47 4.76 -2.02 16.58
C ALA A 47 4.89 -0.67 15.89
N LEU A 48 4.79 -0.66 14.55
CA LEU A 48 4.63 0.54 13.74
C LEU A 48 3.19 0.61 13.26
N VAL A 49 2.57 1.79 13.37
CA VAL A 49 1.21 2.05 12.91
C VAL A 49 1.19 3.31 12.05
N ILE A 50 0.60 3.23 10.86
CA ILE A 50 0.30 4.35 9.98
C ILE A 50 -1.21 4.33 9.72
N ASN A 51 -1.91 5.39 10.13
CA ASN A 51 -3.37 5.46 10.04
C ASN A 51 -3.82 6.09 8.71
N GLU A 52 -3.05 7.03 8.18
CA GLU A 52 -3.43 7.87 7.07
C GLU A 52 -2.97 7.30 5.72
N LEU A 53 -3.72 7.66 4.68
CA LEU A 53 -3.31 7.47 3.30
C LEU A 53 -2.22 8.48 2.94
N ASP A 54 -1.45 8.17 1.89
CA ASP A 54 -0.53 9.13 1.29
C ASP A 54 -1.32 10.37 0.81
N PRO A 55 -0.97 11.57 1.30
CA PRO A 55 -1.71 12.79 0.96
C PRO A 55 -1.62 13.20 -0.51
N GLN A 56 -0.69 12.64 -1.29
CA GLN A 56 -0.58 12.90 -2.73
C GLN A 56 -1.87 12.52 -3.48
N GLU A 57 -2.56 11.45 -3.08
CA GLU A 57 -3.78 11.03 -3.77
C GLU A 57 -4.87 12.11 -3.68
N ALA A 58 -5.06 12.71 -2.52
CA ALA A 58 -6.02 13.79 -2.34
C ALA A 58 -5.66 15.03 -3.18
N LEU A 59 -4.38 15.36 -3.29
CA LEU A 59 -3.88 16.47 -4.10
C LEU A 59 -4.13 16.22 -5.59
N LEU A 60 -3.81 15.03 -6.08
CA LEU A 60 -4.03 14.64 -7.48
C LEU A 60 -5.53 14.65 -7.84
N ARG A 61 -6.40 14.14 -6.97
CA ARG A 61 -7.86 14.19 -7.15
C ARG A 61 -8.40 15.63 -7.18
N ALA A 62 -7.75 16.55 -6.46
CA ALA A 62 -8.07 17.98 -6.51
C ALA A 62 -7.46 18.71 -7.72
N GLY A 63 -6.85 17.99 -8.68
CA GLY A 63 -6.22 18.56 -9.87
C GLY A 63 -4.90 19.28 -9.60
N LYS A 64 -4.28 19.06 -8.45
CA LYS A 64 -2.96 19.60 -8.13
C LYS A 64 -1.88 18.60 -8.58
N PHE A 65 -0.81 19.12 -9.14
CA PHE A 65 0.31 18.32 -9.65
C PHE A 65 1.63 18.81 -9.07
N PRO A 66 2.64 17.93 -8.93
CA PRO A 66 3.96 18.33 -8.48
C PRO A 66 4.65 19.18 -9.54
N GLU A 67 5.22 20.31 -9.16
CA GLU A 67 6.00 21.18 -10.04
C GLU A 67 7.44 20.66 -10.16
N GLY A 68 7.91 20.43 -11.39
CA GLY A 68 9.24 19.85 -11.63
C GLY A 68 9.46 18.49 -10.95
N GLY A 69 8.38 17.76 -10.63
CA GLY A 69 8.43 16.50 -9.91
C GLY A 69 8.51 16.63 -8.39
N THR A 70 8.31 17.83 -7.86
CA THR A 70 8.32 18.11 -6.41
C THR A 70 7.01 18.72 -5.98
N TRP A 71 6.46 18.27 -4.85
CA TRP A 71 5.28 18.87 -4.25
C TRP A 71 5.64 20.19 -3.55
N THR A 72 4.86 21.23 -3.79
CA THR A 72 4.99 22.54 -3.14
C THR A 72 4.29 22.61 -1.79
N VAL A 73 3.54 21.57 -1.42
CA VAL A 73 2.85 21.43 -0.14
C VAL A 73 3.37 20.20 0.60
N PRO A 74 3.31 20.17 1.94
CA PRO A 74 3.71 19.01 2.71
C PRO A 74 2.93 17.74 2.30
N THR A 75 3.65 16.66 2.03
CA THR A 75 3.09 15.34 1.70
C THR A 75 3.51 14.28 2.73
N THR A 76 3.89 14.72 3.92
CA THR A 76 4.24 13.82 5.03
C THR A 76 2.99 13.38 5.77
N SER A 77 2.92 12.09 6.08
CA SER A 77 1.96 11.51 7.02
C SER A 77 2.68 11.14 8.32
N LYS A 78 1.91 10.86 9.37
CA LYS A 78 2.45 10.47 10.66
C LYS A 78 2.49 8.96 10.81
N ALA A 79 3.57 8.47 11.41
CA ALA A 79 3.70 7.09 11.84
C ALA A 79 3.92 7.05 13.35
N PHE A 80 3.45 6.00 14.00
CA PHE A 80 3.53 5.82 15.45
C PHE A 80 4.28 4.53 15.77
N ILE A 81 5.32 4.64 16.59
CA ILE A 81 6.07 3.50 17.09
C ILE A 81 5.65 3.24 18.52
N HIS A 82 5.09 2.07 18.77
CA HIS A 82 4.66 1.61 20.09
C HIS A 82 5.71 0.66 20.68
N ARG A 83 6.19 0.95 21.90
CA ARG A 83 7.10 0.10 22.68
C ARG A 83 6.59 0.02 24.12
N GLY A 84 5.86 -1.06 24.45
CA GLY A 84 5.14 -1.13 25.72
C GLY A 84 4.13 0.01 25.84
N ASP A 85 4.19 0.76 26.91
CA ASP A 85 3.32 1.92 27.18
C ASP A 85 3.79 3.22 26.49
N GLN A 86 4.95 3.19 25.83
CA GLN A 86 5.51 4.35 25.14
C GLN A 86 5.04 4.40 23.70
N VAL A 87 4.64 5.59 23.25
CA VAL A 87 4.28 5.89 21.85
C VAL A 87 5.14 7.05 21.38
N GLU A 88 5.90 6.81 20.32
CA GLU A 88 6.73 7.80 19.64
C GLU A 88 6.07 8.16 18.31
N GLU A 89 5.81 9.44 18.08
CA GLU A 89 5.34 9.95 16.79
C GLU A 89 6.57 10.29 15.93
N ILE A 90 6.56 9.79 14.71
CA ILE A 90 7.60 10.10 13.70
C ILE A 90 6.94 10.55 12.39
N GLU A 91 7.63 11.33 11.59
CA GLU A 91 7.20 11.62 10.24
C GLU A 91 7.46 10.39 9.34
N ALA A 92 6.45 9.96 8.60
CA ALA A 92 6.61 8.95 7.57
C ALA A 92 7.34 9.55 6.38
N VAL A 93 8.09 8.73 5.65
CA VAL A 93 8.73 9.14 4.41
C VAL A 93 7.63 9.56 3.41
N PRO A 94 7.69 10.77 2.84
CA PRO A 94 6.67 11.22 1.89
C PRO A 94 6.71 10.36 0.63
N GLY A 95 5.54 10.00 0.14
CA GLY A 95 5.39 9.35 -1.15
C GLY A 95 5.74 10.31 -2.30
N ASN A 96 6.15 9.78 -3.44
CA ASN A 96 6.44 10.57 -4.63
C ASN A 96 6.17 9.79 -5.92
N TYR A 97 4.95 9.89 -6.43
CA TYR A 97 4.58 9.24 -7.70
C TYR A 97 5.42 9.72 -8.90
N ALA A 98 5.90 10.98 -8.86
CA ALA A 98 6.73 11.49 -9.94
C ALA A 98 8.06 10.74 -10.06
N HIS A 99 8.64 10.25 -8.96
CA HIS A 99 9.84 9.42 -8.99
C HIS A 99 9.60 8.09 -9.71
N PHE A 100 8.43 7.48 -9.51
CA PHE A 100 8.07 6.26 -10.23
C PHE A 100 8.04 6.51 -11.74
N TYR A 101 7.37 7.57 -12.21
CA TYR A 101 7.28 7.88 -13.64
C TYR A 101 8.64 8.25 -14.25
N LYS A 102 9.50 8.97 -13.52
CA LYS A 102 10.89 9.22 -13.95
C LYS A 102 11.69 7.93 -14.07
N ALA A 103 11.53 7.00 -13.15
CA ALA A 103 12.20 5.71 -13.24
C ALA A 103 11.70 4.88 -14.44
N VAL A 104 10.39 4.91 -14.74
CA VAL A 104 9.82 4.30 -15.95
C VAL A 104 10.38 4.95 -17.22
N GLU A 105 10.42 6.28 -17.29
CA GLU A 105 11.04 7.01 -18.41
C GLU A 105 12.49 6.60 -18.61
N SER A 106 13.29 6.55 -17.56
CA SER A 106 14.68 6.13 -17.62
C SER A 106 14.83 4.67 -18.10
N ALA A 107 13.96 3.76 -17.63
CA ALA A 107 13.95 2.38 -18.06
C ALA A 107 13.69 2.26 -19.57
N ILE A 108 12.80 3.08 -20.12
CA ILE A 108 12.45 3.09 -21.55
C ILE A 108 13.58 3.74 -22.38
N THR A 109 14.11 4.87 -21.94
CA THR A 109 15.00 5.71 -22.75
C THR A 109 16.48 5.30 -22.63
N THR A 110 16.91 4.83 -21.47
CA THR A 110 18.32 4.53 -21.19
C THR A 110 18.58 3.06 -20.85
N GLY A 111 17.53 2.22 -20.79
CA GLY A 111 17.67 0.81 -20.45
C GLY A 111 18.02 0.54 -18.99
N THR A 112 17.80 1.49 -18.09
CA THR A 112 17.97 1.23 -16.64
C THR A 112 16.96 0.15 -16.17
N PRO A 113 17.26 -0.57 -15.08
CA PRO A 113 16.30 -1.54 -14.54
C PRO A 113 14.94 -0.93 -14.25
N TRP A 114 13.88 -1.68 -14.51
CA TRP A 114 12.52 -1.29 -14.18
C TRP A 114 12.37 -1.05 -12.66
N PRO A 115 11.62 -0.01 -12.24
CA PRO A 115 11.46 0.32 -10.81
C PRO A 115 10.75 -0.79 -10.02
N VAL A 116 9.96 -1.61 -10.70
CA VAL A 116 9.34 -2.82 -10.13
C VAL A 116 9.75 -4.01 -11.01
N PRO A 117 10.46 -5.00 -10.48
CA PRO A 117 10.85 -6.19 -11.23
C PRO A 117 9.62 -6.94 -11.78
N ASN A 118 9.68 -7.39 -13.03
CA ASN A 118 8.56 -8.09 -13.68
C ASN A 118 8.09 -9.32 -12.90
N HIS A 119 9.03 -10.06 -12.27
CA HIS A 119 8.67 -11.25 -11.49
C HIS A 119 7.83 -10.90 -10.25
N ASP A 120 8.09 -9.76 -9.60
CA ASP A 120 7.31 -9.29 -8.44
C ASP A 120 5.90 -8.90 -8.87
N ALA A 121 5.76 -8.18 -9.98
CA ALA A 121 4.46 -7.82 -10.53
C ALA A 121 3.63 -9.06 -10.91
N LEU A 122 4.27 -10.07 -11.52
CA LEU A 122 3.63 -11.35 -11.85
C LEU A 122 3.26 -12.14 -10.59
N MET A 123 4.10 -12.11 -9.55
CA MET A 123 3.81 -12.77 -8.27
C MET A 123 2.55 -12.17 -7.64
N VAL A 124 2.44 -10.85 -7.58
CA VAL A 124 1.24 -10.17 -7.05
C VAL A 124 -0.01 -10.56 -7.85
N ALA A 125 0.06 -10.56 -9.18
CA ALA A 125 -1.06 -10.97 -10.03
C ALA A 125 -1.49 -12.43 -9.75
N ARG A 126 -0.56 -13.36 -9.61
CA ARG A 126 -0.84 -14.77 -9.27
C ARG A 126 -1.49 -14.93 -7.90
N ILE A 127 -1.03 -14.16 -6.89
CA ILE A 127 -1.64 -14.18 -5.56
C ILE A 127 -3.10 -13.72 -5.63
N ILE A 128 -3.39 -12.68 -6.41
CA ILE A 128 -4.76 -12.18 -6.62
C ILE A 128 -5.63 -13.25 -7.29
N ASP A 129 -5.14 -13.91 -8.34
CA ASP A 129 -5.88 -14.96 -9.04
C ASP A 129 -6.16 -16.16 -8.12
N GLN A 130 -5.16 -16.63 -7.37
CA GLN A 130 -5.34 -17.67 -6.36
C GLN A 130 -6.36 -17.30 -5.29
N ALA A 131 -6.33 -16.04 -4.82
CA ALA A 131 -7.29 -15.55 -3.82
C ALA A 131 -8.73 -15.56 -4.36
N ARG A 132 -8.92 -15.24 -5.64
CA ARG A 132 -10.23 -15.34 -6.31
C ARG A 132 -10.71 -16.78 -6.41
N GLU A 133 -9.85 -17.70 -6.85
CA GLU A 133 -10.18 -19.12 -6.95
C GLU A 133 -10.60 -19.74 -5.61
N VAL A 134 -9.90 -19.39 -4.53
CA VAL A 134 -10.24 -19.86 -3.17
C VAL A 134 -11.53 -19.20 -2.68
N GLY A 135 -11.72 -17.91 -2.92
CA GLY A 135 -12.90 -17.15 -2.48
C GLY A 135 -14.21 -17.60 -3.15
N THR A 136 -14.15 -18.19 -4.33
CA THR A 136 -15.34 -18.72 -5.06
C THR A 136 -15.77 -20.10 -4.59
N ARG A 137 -14.99 -20.79 -3.75
CA ARG A 137 -15.28 -22.14 -3.25
C ARG A 137 -15.95 -22.16 -1.86
N GLY A 138 -16.24 -20.99 -1.28
CA GLY A 138 -16.81 -20.82 0.07
C GLY A 138 -18.29 -20.42 0.09
#